data_e42f1af398d5c447d7ab87a18becc4d4
#
_entry.id   e42f1af398d5c447d7ab87a18becc4d4
#
_cell.length_a   1.000
_cell.length_b   1.000
_cell.length_c   1.000
_cell.angle_alpha   90.00
_cell.angle_beta   90.00
_cell.angle_gamma   90.00
#
_symmetry.space_group_name_H-M   'P 1'
#
loop_
_entity.id
_entity.type
_entity.pdbx_description
1 polymer ?
#
loop_
_entity_poly.entity_id
_entity_poly.type
_entity_poly.pdbx_seq_one_letter_code
_entity_poly.pdbx_strand_id
1 'polypeptide(L)'
;MKFAHKLTLALLVVLAVVLSLCNTVLIGQQFRQELHTAQETLSADWQRESRAMQRTLVTPTSGSLAARVGSYLQAITEQNSLACAAYSVDGTSLYYALPTAVPLSEVEALLAQDGEPRMVLANNHTLLCAGTVVLPERCITLVIAQDAAPVWQARQARTRNALIVELLAMVLAGGLVLLLCRRMTRPLEQLEQASRQIAAGAYSQRTAIHGSDEIASLSRSFDEMAQAVEGTVQTLQQNARQKDDFVAAFTHELKTPMTSILGFA
;
A
#
# COMPACT_ATOMS: atom_id res chain seq x y z
N MET A 1 -19.13 15.26 15.44
CA MET A 1 -17.68 15.05 15.30
C MET A 1 -17.18 13.62 15.56
N LYS A 2 -17.64 12.90 16.60
CA LYS A 2 -17.10 11.56 16.92
C LYS A 2 -17.35 10.49 15.85
N PHE A 3 -18.46 10.52 15.10
CA PHE A 3 -18.79 9.49 14.11
C PHE A 3 -17.93 9.63 12.83
N ALA A 4 -17.79 10.85 12.30
CA ALA A 4 -16.98 11.12 11.12
C ALA A 4 -15.50 10.69 11.33
N HIS A 5 -14.93 11.00 12.51
CA HIS A 5 -13.54 10.60 12.81
C HIS A 5 -13.37 9.08 12.93
N LYS A 6 -14.37 8.37 13.47
CA LYS A 6 -14.35 6.89 13.51
C LYS A 6 -14.41 6.28 12.12
N LEU A 7 -15.27 6.81 11.24
CA LEU A 7 -15.42 6.35 9.88
C LEU A 7 -14.14 6.62 9.06
N THR A 8 -13.54 7.82 9.18
CA THR A 8 -12.28 8.16 8.52
C THR A 8 -11.14 7.25 8.97
N LEU A 9 -11.02 7.01 10.28
CA LEU A 9 -10.00 6.11 10.79
C LEU A 9 -10.17 4.68 10.26
N ALA A 10 -11.41 4.16 10.28
CA ALA A 10 -11.69 2.82 9.75
C ALA A 10 -11.32 2.71 8.26
N LEU A 11 -11.68 3.70 7.45
CA LEU A 11 -11.36 3.72 6.02
C LEU A 11 -9.84 3.76 5.76
N LEU A 12 -9.11 4.59 6.53
CA LEU A 12 -7.65 4.68 6.43
C LEU A 12 -6.98 3.37 6.83
N VAL A 13 -7.46 2.71 7.89
CA VAL A 13 -6.94 1.40 8.30
C VAL A 13 -7.16 0.35 7.22
N VAL A 14 -8.36 0.29 6.63
CA VAL A 14 -8.65 -0.64 5.53
C VAL A 14 -7.75 -0.36 4.33
N LEU A 15 -7.59 0.91 3.95
CA LEU A 15 -6.72 1.31 2.85
C LEU A 15 -5.26 0.91 3.10
N ALA A 16 -4.74 1.14 4.32
CA ALA A 16 -3.40 0.75 4.71
C ALA A 16 -3.18 -0.76 4.60
N VAL A 17 -4.12 -1.55 5.14
CA VAL A 17 -4.03 -3.02 5.09
C VAL A 17 -4.04 -3.53 3.66
N VAL A 18 -4.93 -3.00 2.81
CA VAL A 18 -5.02 -3.42 1.40
C VAL A 18 -3.74 -3.06 0.63
N LEU A 19 -3.23 -1.83 0.78
CA LEU A 19 -2.01 -1.39 0.11
C LEU A 19 -0.79 -2.19 0.58
N SER A 20 -0.65 -2.40 1.88
CA SER A 20 0.45 -3.18 2.46
C SER A 20 0.43 -4.63 1.98
N LEU A 21 -0.76 -5.25 1.91
CA LEU A 21 -0.91 -6.61 1.39
C LEU A 21 -0.53 -6.68 -0.10
N CYS A 22 -1.05 -5.77 -0.92
CA CYS A 22 -0.72 -5.69 -2.34
C CYS A 22 0.79 -5.52 -2.57
N ASN A 23 1.42 -4.57 -1.87
CA ASN A 23 2.86 -4.34 -1.96
C ASN A 23 3.67 -5.57 -1.56
N THR A 24 3.30 -6.23 -0.46
CA THR A 24 3.98 -7.44 0.01
C THR A 24 3.91 -8.57 -1.03
N VAL A 25 2.74 -8.78 -1.65
CA VAL A 25 2.55 -9.80 -2.68
C VAL A 25 3.36 -9.47 -3.94
N LEU A 26 3.28 -8.21 -4.42
CA LEU A 26 4.00 -7.78 -5.63
C LEU A 26 5.53 -7.86 -5.46
N ILE A 27 6.07 -7.35 -4.35
CA ILE A 27 7.51 -7.40 -4.06
C ILE A 27 7.96 -8.87 -3.92
N GLY A 28 7.14 -9.71 -3.28
CA GLY A 28 7.43 -11.13 -3.14
C GLY A 28 7.42 -11.90 -4.47
N GLN A 29 6.51 -11.55 -5.39
CA GLN A 29 6.47 -12.13 -6.74
C GLN A 29 7.69 -11.70 -7.57
N GLN A 30 8.01 -10.42 -7.59
CA GLN A 30 9.18 -9.89 -8.30
C GLN A 30 10.48 -10.50 -7.77
N PHE A 31 10.63 -10.60 -6.46
CA PHE A 31 11.81 -11.21 -5.86
C PHE A 31 11.98 -12.68 -6.29
N ARG A 32 10.90 -13.47 -6.29
CA ARG A 32 10.94 -14.86 -6.75
C ARG A 32 11.30 -14.95 -8.23
N GLN A 33 10.76 -14.08 -9.05
CA GLN A 33 11.04 -14.03 -10.48
C GLN A 33 12.52 -13.68 -10.75
N GLU A 34 13.05 -12.65 -10.08
CA GLU A 34 14.46 -12.25 -10.23
C GLU A 34 15.42 -13.33 -9.75
N LEU A 35 15.10 -13.98 -8.62
CA LEU A 35 15.91 -15.11 -8.13
C LEU A 35 15.89 -16.29 -9.11
N HIS A 36 14.72 -16.62 -9.67
CA HIS A 36 14.58 -17.67 -10.68
C HIS A 36 15.38 -17.34 -11.94
N THR A 37 15.29 -16.10 -12.43
CA THR A 37 16.07 -15.64 -13.58
C THR A 37 17.58 -15.72 -13.31
N ALA A 38 18.03 -15.34 -12.12
CA ALA A 38 19.43 -15.47 -11.73
C ALA A 38 19.89 -16.95 -11.72
N GLN A 39 19.03 -17.86 -11.22
CA GLN A 39 19.29 -19.29 -11.26
C GLN A 39 19.37 -19.84 -12.69
N GLU A 40 18.44 -19.47 -13.56
CA GLU A 40 18.44 -19.88 -14.98
C GLU A 40 19.68 -19.35 -15.70
N THR A 41 20.07 -18.11 -15.46
CA THR A 41 21.27 -17.50 -16.06
C THR A 41 22.52 -18.28 -15.62
N LEU A 42 22.67 -18.54 -14.33
CA LEU A 42 23.80 -19.30 -13.79
C LEU A 42 23.87 -20.70 -14.36
N SER A 43 22.73 -21.38 -14.50
CA SER A 43 22.69 -22.73 -15.09
C SER A 43 23.11 -22.72 -16.57
N ALA A 44 22.65 -21.72 -17.31
CA ALA A 44 23.01 -21.55 -18.72
C ALA A 44 24.50 -21.21 -18.89
N ASP A 45 25.05 -20.38 -18.02
CA ASP A 45 26.48 -20.06 -18.00
C ASP A 45 27.31 -21.30 -17.65
N TRP A 46 26.89 -22.06 -16.64
CA TRP A 46 27.56 -23.33 -16.32
C TRP A 46 27.57 -24.30 -17.50
N GLN A 47 26.42 -24.48 -18.18
CA GLN A 47 26.32 -25.35 -19.36
C GLN A 47 27.18 -24.84 -20.52
N ARG A 48 27.23 -23.52 -20.73
CA ARG A 48 28.08 -22.92 -21.77
C ARG A 48 29.55 -23.17 -21.52
N GLU A 49 29.99 -22.84 -20.30
CA GLU A 49 31.40 -22.97 -19.93
C GLU A 49 31.86 -24.41 -19.82
N SER A 50 31.03 -25.32 -19.32
CA SER A 50 31.34 -26.78 -19.29
C SER A 50 31.55 -27.36 -20.69
N ARG A 51 30.65 -26.97 -21.67
CA ARG A 51 30.81 -27.43 -23.08
C ARG A 51 32.01 -26.77 -23.76
N ALA A 52 32.29 -25.51 -23.48
CA ALA A 52 33.43 -24.81 -24.02
C ALA A 52 34.73 -25.41 -23.48
N MET A 53 34.80 -25.70 -22.19
CA MET A 53 35.91 -26.38 -21.56
C MET A 53 36.15 -27.79 -22.16
N GLN A 54 35.10 -28.58 -22.33
CA GLN A 54 35.20 -29.90 -23.00
C GLN A 54 35.79 -29.77 -24.39
N ARG A 55 35.37 -28.83 -25.21
CA ARG A 55 35.88 -28.63 -26.58
C ARG A 55 37.35 -28.19 -26.60
N THR A 56 37.72 -27.26 -25.70
CA THR A 56 39.05 -26.66 -25.68
C THR A 56 40.10 -27.65 -25.11
N LEU A 57 39.74 -28.48 -24.13
CA LEU A 57 40.65 -29.38 -23.44
C LEU A 57 40.71 -30.79 -24.07
N VAL A 58 39.99 -31.04 -25.19
CA VAL A 58 40.06 -32.30 -25.95
C VAL A 58 41.44 -32.51 -26.59
N THR A 59 42.10 -31.44 -27.05
CA THR A 59 43.44 -31.57 -27.66
C THR A 59 44.50 -31.68 -26.59
N PRO A 60 45.28 -32.78 -26.55
CA PRO A 60 46.38 -32.94 -25.61
C PRO A 60 47.49 -31.95 -25.96
N THR A 61 47.52 -30.85 -25.22
CA THR A 61 48.64 -29.88 -25.25
C THR A 61 49.64 -30.22 -24.16
N SER A 62 50.90 -29.85 -24.34
CA SER A 62 51.95 -30.06 -23.33
C SER A 62 51.62 -29.38 -22.01
N GLY A 63 51.51 -30.15 -20.90
CA GLY A 63 51.26 -29.63 -19.56
C GLY A 63 50.35 -30.55 -18.73
N SER A 64 50.38 -30.39 -17.40
CA SER A 64 49.47 -31.15 -16.52
C SER A 64 48.03 -30.69 -16.72
N LEU A 65 47.06 -31.58 -16.50
CA LEU A 65 45.62 -31.25 -16.57
C LEU A 65 45.28 -30.05 -15.69
N ALA A 66 45.87 -29.99 -14.48
CA ALA A 66 45.65 -28.86 -13.57
C ALA A 66 46.11 -27.50 -14.14
N ALA A 67 47.23 -27.47 -14.84
CA ALA A 67 47.72 -26.23 -15.47
C ALA A 67 46.81 -25.81 -16.63
N ARG A 68 46.34 -26.76 -17.43
CA ARG A 68 45.41 -26.44 -18.57
C ARG A 68 44.03 -25.99 -18.10
N VAL A 69 43.46 -26.64 -17.09
CA VAL A 69 42.20 -26.24 -16.46
C VAL A 69 42.37 -24.89 -15.80
N GLY A 70 43.46 -24.66 -15.05
CA GLY A 70 43.76 -23.41 -14.39
C GLY A 70 43.86 -22.25 -15.34
N SER A 71 44.64 -22.36 -16.45
CA SER A 71 44.76 -21.28 -17.44
C SER A 71 43.46 -20.98 -18.16
N TYR A 72 42.64 -22.02 -18.47
CA TYR A 72 41.31 -21.83 -19.08
C TYR A 72 40.36 -21.05 -18.14
N LEU A 73 40.26 -21.48 -16.88
CA LEU A 73 39.39 -20.83 -15.89
C LEU A 73 39.87 -19.44 -15.50
N GLN A 74 41.17 -19.23 -15.46
CA GLN A 74 41.71 -17.86 -15.25
C GLN A 74 41.27 -16.91 -16.38
N ALA A 75 41.37 -17.36 -17.64
CA ALA A 75 40.95 -16.54 -18.77
C ALA A 75 39.45 -16.20 -18.71
N ILE A 76 38.59 -17.16 -18.28
CA ILE A 76 37.15 -16.91 -18.10
C ILE A 76 36.91 -15.92 -16.95
N THR A 77 37.59 -16.08 -15.83
CA THR A 77 37.46 -15.18 -14.68
C THR A 77 37.83 -13.75 -15.07
N GLU A 78 38.89 -13.57 -15.87
CA GLU A 78 39.33 -12.27 -16.33
C GLU A 78 38.41 -11.66 -17.41
N GLN A 79 37.92 -12.46 -18.35
CA GLN A 79 37.08 -11.98 -19.45
C GLN A 79 35.62 -11.77 -19.08
N ASN A 80 35.04 -12.70 -18.32
CA ASN A 80 33.62 -12.75 -18.05
C ASN A 80 33.26 -12.33 -16.61
N SER A 81 34.27 -12.01 -15.77
CA SER A 81 34.10 -11.72 -14.34
C SER A 81 33.32 -12.82 -13.58
N LEU A 82 33.40 -14.06 -14.07
CA LEU A 82 32.78 -15.22 -13.44
C LEU A 82 33.70 -15.78 -12.37
N ALA A 83 33.20 -15.87 -11.15
CA ALA A 83 33.92 -16.54 -10.08
C ALA A 83 33.76 -18.05 -10.25
N CYS A 84 34.85 -18.79 -10.38
CA CYS A 84 34.82 -20.21 -10.63
C CYS A 84 35.88 -20.98 -9.85
N ALA A 85 35.60 -22.26 -9.64
CA ALA A 85 36.55 -23.21 -9.08
C ALA A 85 36.42 -24.55 -9.80
N ALA A 86 37.51 -25.32 -9.85
CA ALA A 86 37.54 -26.68 -10.37
C ALA A 86 38.20 -27.62 -9.38
N TYR A 87 37.60 -28.77 -9.21
CA TYR A 87 38.08 -29.82 -8.32
C TYR A 87 38.22 -31.12 -9.08
N SER A 88 39.23 -31.91 -8.72
CA SER A 88 39.32 -33.30 -9.15
C SER A 88 38.27 -34.14 -8.43
N VAL A 89 37.98 -35.32 -8.95
CA VAL A 89 37.12 -36.35 -8.28
C VAL A 89 37.59 -36.65 -6.86
N ASP A 90 38.89 -36.57 -6.63
CA ASP A 90 39.51 -36.81 -5.32
C ASP A 90 39.32 -35.63 -4.34
N GLY A 91 38.55 -34.58 -4.71
CA GLY A 91 38.34 -33.38 -3.91
C GLY A 91 39.51 -32.39 -3.91
N THR A 92 40.60 -32.68 -4.62
CA THR A 92 41.75 -31.76 -4.72
C THR A 92 41.42 -30.58 -5.62
N SER A 93 41.68 -29.36 -5.13
CA SER A 93 41.47 -28.14 -5.91
C SER A 93 42.47 -28.05 -7.07
N LEU A 94 41.96 -27.93 -8.29
CA LEU A 94 42.75 -27.66 -9.50
C LEU A 94 42.85 -26.18 -9.79
N TYR A 95 41.82 -25.44 -9.46
CA TYR A 95 41.74 -23.97 -9.59
C TYR A 95 40.71 -23.42 -8.60
N TYR A 96 40.99 -22.25 -8.00
CA TYR A 96 40.08 -21.62 -7.05
C TYR A 96 40.12 -20.11 -7.19
N ALA A 97 39.00 -19.54 -7.63
CA ALA A 97 38.76 -18.09 -7.72
C ALA A 97 37.33 -17.76 -7.29
N LEU A 98 36.84 -18.43 -6.25
CA LEU A 98 35.55 -18.09 -5.64
C LEU A 98 35.71 -16.92 -4.67
N PRO A 99 34.63 -16.11 -4.45
CA PRO A 99 34.65 -15.07 -3.43
C PRO A 99 34.98 -15.65 -2.06
N THR A 100 35.76 -14.94 -1.26
CA THR A 100 36.18 -15.36 0.10
C THR A 100 35.00 -15.60 1.05
N ALA A 101 33.82 -15.10 0.70
CA ALA A 101 32.58 -15.23 1.44
C ALA A 101 31.88 -16.60 1.26
N VAL A 102 32.34 -17.44 0.32
CA VAL A 102 31.77 -18.77 0.10
C VAL A 102 32.43 -19.76 1.07
N PRO A 103 31.66 -20.35 2.02
CA PRO A 103 32.21 -21.35 2.94
C PRO A 103 32.66 -22.58 2.18
N LEU A 104 33.85 -23.08 2.47
CA LEU A 104 34.38 -24.32 1.87
C LEU A 104 33.47 -25.54 2.12
N SER A 105 32.79 -25.55 3.28
CA SER A 105 31.84 -26.64 3.62
C SER A 105 30.62 -26.70 2.67
N GLU A 106 30.18 -25.61 2.11
CA GLU A 106 29.10 -25.58 1.11
C GLU A 106 29.59 -26.13 -0.24
N VAL A 107 30.82 -25.81 -0.61
CA VAL A 107 31.47 -26.36 -1.82
C VAL A 107 31.67 -27.85 -1.65
N GLU A 108 32.21 -28.31 -0.52
CA GLU A 108 32.41 -29.74 -0.22
C GLU A 108 31.11 -30.55 -0.23
N ALA A 109 30.00 -29.95 0.29
CA ALA A 109 28.69 -30.59 0.23
C ALA A 109 28.16 -30.75 -1.21
N LEU A 110 28.56 -29.87 -2.13
CA LEU A 110 28.24 -29.98 -3.56
C LEU A 110 29.16 -31.02 -4.26
N LEU A 111 30.41 -31.12 -3.84
CA LEU A 111 31.40 -32.09 -4.40
C LEU A 111 31.09 -33.54 -4.05
N ALA A 112 30.46 -33.79 -2.90
CA ALA A 112 30.13 -35.12 -2.43
C ALA A 112 29.00 -35.80 -3.22
N GLN A 113 28.44 -35.18 -4.24
CA GLN A 113 27.29 -35.66 -4.99
C GLN A 113 27.59 -35.71 -6.50
N ASP A 114 27.70 -36.90 -7.05
CA ASP A 114 27.84 -37.12 -8.51
C ASP A 114 26.49 -36.90 -9.22
N GLY A 115 26.52 -36.27 -10.38
CA GLY A 115 25.35 -36.14 -11.28
C GLY A 115 25.17 -34.83 -11.97
N GLU A 116 23.89 -34.51 -12.21
CA GLU A 116 23.48 -33.27 -12.89
C GLU A 116 23.90 -32.01 -12.12
N PRO A 117 24.10 -30.88 -12.84
CA PRO A 117 24.49 -29.62 -12.19
C PRO A 117 23.45 -29.19 -11.14
N ARG A 118 23.93 -28.96 -9.93
CA ARG A 118 23.09 -28.55 -8.80
C ARG A 118 23.38 -27.13 -8.40
N MET A 119 22.32 -26.43 -7.98
CA MET A 119 22.41 -25.09 -7.49
C MET A 119 22.15 -25.03 -5.99
N VAL A 120 22.96 -24.26 -5.30
CA VAL A 120 22.80 -23.95 -3.88
C VAL A 120 22.96 -22.45 -3.68
N LEU A 121 22.13 -21.88 -2.81
CA LEU A 121 22.28 -20.51 -2.36
C LEU A 121 23.13 -20.52 -1.09
N ALA A 122 24.35 -20.01 -1.19
CA ALA A 122 25.25 -19.87 -0.05
C ALA A 122 24.81 -18.73 0.89
N ASN A 123 25.26 -18.81 2.15
CA ASN A 123 24.85 -17.89 3.23
C ASN A 123 25.06 -16.40 2.98
N ASN A 124 25.87 -16.03 2.00
CA ASN A 124 26.19 -14.64 1.67
C ASN A 124 25.54 -14.16 0.37
N HIS A 125 24.33 -14.65 0.04
CA HIS A 125 23.62 -14.32 -1.18
C HIS A 125 24.36 -14.66 -2.47
N THR A 126 25.28 -15.64 -2.42
CA THR A 126 26.01 -16.14 -3.58
C THR A 126 25.31 -17.40 -4.08
N LEU A 127 24.91 -17.42 -5.34
CA LEU A 127 24.42 -18.61 -6.01
C LEU A 127 25.61 -19.43 -6.49
N LEU A 128 25.63 -20.71 -6.15
CA LEU A 128 26.63 -21.67 -6.59
C LEU A 128 25.95 -22.68 -7.52
N CYS A 129 26.59 -22.95 -8.65
CA CYS A 129 26.22 -24.04 -9.54
C CYS A 129 27.43 -24.98 -9.68
N ALA A 130 27.29 -26.21 -9.26
CA ALA A 130 28.34 -27.23 -9.34
C ALA A 130 27.86 -28.45 -10.12
N GLY A 131 28.72 -28.97 -10.95
CA GLY A 131 28.43 -30.17 -11.72
C GLY A 131 29.68 -30.81 -12.31
N THR A 132 29.57 -32.06 -12.71
CA THR A 132 30.68 -32.87 -13.24
C THR A 132 30.88 -32.58 -14.73
N VAL A 133 32.11 -32.26 -15.10
CA VAL A 133 32.54 -32.09 -16.48
C VAL A 133 33.45 -33.29 -16.84
N VAL A 134 33.05 -34.05 -17.85
CA VAL A 134 33.81 -35.22 -18.32
C VAL A 134 34.83 -34.75 -19.33
N LEU A 135 36.10 -34.84 -18.99
CA LEU A 135 37.24 -34.60 -19.88
C LEU A 135 37.85 -35.92 -20.33
N PRO A 136 38.62 -36.00 -21.44
CA PRO A 136 39.18 -37.23 -21.97
C PRO A 136 40.11 -37.97 -20.97
N GLU A 137 40.81 -37.24 -20.11
CA GLU A 137 41.76 -37.77 -19.16
C GLU A 137 41.12 -38.09 -17.80
N ARG A 138 40.20 -37.27 -17.34
CA ARG A 138 39.58 -37.34 -16.00
C ARG A 138 38.30 -36.56 -15.90
N CYS A 139 37.37 -36.95 -15.01
CA CYS A 139 36.25 -36.11 -14.62
C CYS A 139 36.73 -35.04 -13.64
N ILE A 140 36.16 -33.85 -13.77
CA ILE A 140 36.38 -32.75 -12.83
C ILE A 140 35.04 -32.17 -12.41
N THR A 141 34.95 -31.58 -11.24
CA THR A 141 33.77 -30.79 -10.82
C THR A 141 34.04 -29.32 -11.05
N LEU A 142 33.23 -28.71 -11.91
CA LEU A 142 33.23 -27.28 -12.17
C LEU A 142 32.19 -26.60 -11.27
N VAL A 143 32.63 -25.62 -10.50
CA VAL A 143 31.78 -24.76 -9.68
C VAL A 143 31.84 -23.36 -10.23
N ILE A 144 30.67 -22.76 -10.50
CA ILE A 144 30.53 -21.35 -10.87
C ILE A 144 29.72 -20.67 -9.80
N ALA A 145 30.17 -19.49 -9.39
CA ALA A 145 29.51 -18.66 -8.40
C ALA A 145 29.07 -17.34 -9.02
N GLN A 146 27.87 -16.91 -8.68
CA GLN A 146 27.32 -15.62 -9.07
C GLN A 146 26.83 -14.88 -7.84
N ASP A 147 27.20 -13.59 -7.72
CA ASP A 147 26.68 -12.74 -6.67
C ASP A 147 25.21 -12.40 -6.94
N ALA A 148 24.32 -12.84 -6.07
CA ALA A 148 22.91 -12.51 -6.09
C ALA A 148 22.54 -11.40 -5.06
N ALA A 149 23.51 -10.81 -4.35
CA ALA A 149 23.26 -9.69 -3.44
C ALA A 149 22.48 -8.54 -4.08
N PRO A 150 22.67 -8.19 -5.37
CA PRO A 150 21.85 -7.18 -6.04
C PRO A 150 20.34 -7.47 -5.99
N VAL A 151 19.92 -8.73 -6.02
CA VAL A 151 18.51 -9.12 -5.94
C VAL A 151 17.93 -8.77 -4.56
N TRP A 152 18.69 -9.01 -3.48
CA TRP A 152 18.29 -8.63 -2.11
C TRP A 152 18.30 -7.12 -1.90
N GLN A 153 19.31 -6.43 -2.42
CA GLN A 153 19.39 -4.96 -2.38
C GLN A 153 18.21 -4.32 -3.12
N ALA A 154 17.88 -4.83 -4.30
CA ALA A 154 16.71 -4.38 -5.07
C ALA A 154 15.41 -4.59 -4.29
N ARG A 155 15.22 -5.75 -3.66
CA ARG A 155 14.08 -6.02 -2.78
C ARG A 155 14.00 -5.01 -1.64
N GLN A 156 15.10 -4.75 -0.95
CA GLN A 156 15.14 -3.81 0.17
C GLN A 156 14.82 -2.37 -0.29
N ALA A 157 15.38 -1.94 -1.42
CA ALA A 157 15.10 -0.63 -2.01
C ALA A 157 13.62 -0.50 -2.39
N ARG A 158 13.03 -1.51 -3.02
CA ARG A 158 11.60 -1.54 -3.37
C ARG A 158 10.70 -1.49 -2.14
N THR A 159 11.03 -2.26 -1.09
CA THR A 159 10.28 -2.23 0.17
C THR A 159 10.30 -0.84 0.80
N ARG A 160 11.47 -0.20 0.86
CA ARG A 160 11.60 1.17 1.37
C ARG A 160 10.78 2.16 0.54
N ASN A 161 10.88 2.09 -0.78
CA ASN A 161 10.14 2.99 -1.67
C ASN A 161 8.62 2.76 -1.57
N ALA A 162 8.17 1.51 -1.47
CA ALA A 162 6.77 1.16 -1.25
C ALA A 162 6.23 1.76 0.05
N LEU A 163 6.99 1.69 1.15
CA LEU A 163 6.60 2.30 2.43
C LEU A 163 6.48 3.83 2.34
N ILE A 164 7.39 4.49 1.62
CA ILE A 164 7.32 5.95 1.41
C ILE A 164 6.06 6.32 0.62
N VAL A 165 5.78 5.60 -0.48
CA VAL A 165 4.59 5.82 -1.31
C VAL A 165 3.31 5.55 -0.52
N GLU A 166 3.28 4.49 0.28
CA GLU A 166 2.14 4.14 1.14
C GLU A 166 1.87 5.23 2.18
N LEU A 167 2.91 5.73 2.85
CA LEU A 167 2.79 6.83 3.80
C LEU A 167 2.24 8.11 3.14
N LEU A 168 2.77 8.46 1.96
CA LEU A 168 2.31 9.62 1.21
C LEU A 168 0.84 9.47 0.78
N ALA A 169 0.46 8.29 0.28
CA ALA A 169 -0.92 7.98 -0.10
C ALA A 169 -1.86 8.08 1.11
N MET A 170 -1.46 7.61 2.29
CA MET A 170 -2.24 7.73 3.52
C MET A 170 -2.45 9.19 3.95
N VAL A 171 -1.41 10.02 3.88
CA VAL A 171 -1.51 11.45 4.21
C VAL A 171 -2.48 12.15 3.25
N LEU A 172 -2.36 11.89 1.95
CA LEU A 172 -3.24 12.47 0.94
C LEU A 172 -4.69 11.99 1.09
N ALA A 173 -4.90 10.69 1.26
CA ALA A 173 -6.23 10.12 1.48
C ALA A 173 -6.86 10.66 2.76
N GLY A 174 -6.11 10.74 3.87
CA GLY A 174 -6.57 11.30 5.13
C GLY A 174 -6.97 12.76 5.01
N GLY A 175 -6.14 13.56 4.33
CA GLY A 175 -6.45 14.98 4.03
C GLY A 175 -7.72 15.12 3.21
N LEU A 176 -7.87 14.34 2.15
CA LEU A 176 -9.06 14.36 1.29
C LEU A 176 -10.33 13.95 2.04
N VAL A 177 -10.27 12.87 2.82
CA VAL A 177 -11.43 12.40 3.62
C VAL A 177 -11.82 13.44 4.66
N LEU A 178 -10.86 14.05 5.37
CA LEU A 178 -11.14 15.13 6.33
C LEU A 178 -11.80 16.35 5.65
N LEU A 179 -11.35 16.71 4.46
CA LEU A 179 -11.92 17.81 3.69
C LEU A 179 -13.38 17.51 3.27
N LEU A 180 -13.62 16.30 2.75
CA LEU A 180 -14.97 15.86 2.38
C LEU A 180 -15.90 15.77 3.60
N CYS A 181 -15.43 15.19 4.70
CA CYS A 181 -16.22 15.16 5.95
C CYS A 181 -16.60 16.55 6.43
N ARG A 182 -15.65 17.49 6.45
CA ARG A 182 -15.96 18.86 6.83
C ARG A 182 -16.97 19.52 5.92
N ARG A 183 -16.86 19.26 4.61
CA ARG A 183 -17.80 19.82 3.62
C ARG A 183 -19.22 19.28 3.76
N MET A 184 -19.37 18.02 4.16
CA MET A 184 -20.68 17.38 4.34
C MET A 184 -21.27 17.60 5.75
N THR A 185 -20.44 17.58 6.80
CA THR A 185 -20.92 17.63 8.19
C THR A 185 -21.30 19.05 8.63
N ARG A 186 -20.58 20.07 8.18
CA ARG A 186 -20.88 21.47 8.55
C ARG A 186 -22.31 21.91 8.19
N PRO A 187 -22.80 21.70 6.96
CA PRO A 187 -24.19 22.06 6.62
C PRO A 187 -25.22 21.30 7.47
N LEU A 188 -24.97 20.02 7.79
CA LEU A 188 -25.88 19.23 8.65
C LEU A 188 -25.93 19.77 10.09
N GLU A 189 -24.78 20.22 10.64
CA GLU A 189 -24.74 20.88 11.95
C GLU A 189 -25.52 22.22 11.94
N GLN A 190 -25.46 22.96 10.83
CA GLN A 190 -26.25 24.20 10.66
C GLN A 190 -27.76 23.91 10.61
N LEU A 191 -28.18 22.89 9.88
CA LEU A 191 -29.56 22.41 9.83
C LEU A 191 -30.08 21.97 11.21
N GLU A 192 -29.28 21.19 11.95
CA GLU A 192 -29.62 20.79 13.32
C GLU A 192 -29.79 22.00 14.24
N GLN A 193 -28.86 22.97 14.15
CA GLN A 193 -28.91 24.17 14.98
C GLN A 193 -30.12 25.03 14.65
N ALA A 194 -30.45 25.25 13.34
CA ALA A 194 -31.63 25.96 12.91
C ALA A 194 -32.92 25.28 13.38
N SER A 195 -32.98 23.93 13.29
CA SER A 195 -34.10 23.14 13.80
C SER A 195 -34.31 23.33 15.29
N ARG A 196 -33.24 23.30 16.09
CA ARG A 196 -33.32 23.54 17.55
C ARG A 196 -33.78 24.96 17.88
N GLN A 197 -33.37 25.99 17.09
CA GLN A 197 -33.78 27.36 17.29
C GLN A 197 -35.27 27.57 16.95
N ILE A 198 -35.76 26.97 15.86
CA ILE A 198 -37.19 27.00 15.52
C ILE A 198 -38.02 26.31 16.61
N ALA A 199 -37.59 25.14 17.13
CA ALA A 199 -38.25 24.49 18.22
C ALA A 199 -38.26 25.31 19.52
N ALA A 200 -37.29 26.18 19.72
CA ALA A 200 -37.23 27.14 20.85
C ALA A 200 -38.05 28.43 20.61
N GLY A 201 -38.78 28.55 19.50
CA GLY A 201 -39.62 29.70 19.20
C GLY A 201 -38.99 30.78 18.28
N ALA A 202 -37.75 30.56 17.80
CA ALA A 202 -37.10 31.49 16.88
C ALA A 202 -37.49 31.18 15.41
N TYR A 203 -38.73 31.39 15.04
CA TYR A 203 -39.31 30.96 13.74
C TYR A 203 -38.74 31.69 12.52
N SER A 204 -38.09 32.84 12.70
CA SER A 204 -37.46 33.62 11.63
C SER A 204 -36.08 33.06 11.21
N GLN A 205 -35.58 32.05 11.90
CA GLN A 205 -34.30 31.45 11.58
C GLN A 205 -34.35 30.70 10.24
N ARG A 206 -33.28 30.84 9.43
CA ARG A 206 -33.09 30.16 8.15
C ARG A 206 -31.68 29.56 8.11
N THR A 207 -31.52 28.50 7.34
CA THR A 207 -30.23 27.83 7.22
C THR A 207 -29.29 28.53 6.25
N ALA A 208 -29.83 29.17 5.22
CA ALA A 208 -29.09 29.93 4.18
C ALA A 208 -27.96 29.10 3.52
N ILE A 209 -28.10 27.79 3.45
CA ILE A 209 -27.12 26.90 2.79
C ILE A 209 -27.37 26.97 1.29
N HIS A 210 -26.34 27.43 0.54
CA HIS A 210 -26.40 27.56 -0.91
C HIS A 210 -25.61 26.45 -1.59
N GLY A 211 -26.15 25.90 -2.67
CA GLY A 211 -25.54 24.87 -3.47
C GLY A 211 -26.52 24.20 -4.42
N SER A 212 -26.04 23.21 -5.17
CA SER A 212 -26.84 22.41 -6.11
C SER A 212 -26.89 20.91 -5.72
N ASP A 213 -26.38 20.57 -4.55
CA ASP A 213 -26.36 19.20 -4.03
C ASP A 213 -27.64 18.87 -3.21
N GLU A 214 -27.74 17.65 -2.76
CA GLU A 214 -28.87 17.13 -1.99
C GLU A 214 -29.01 17.86 -0.65
N ILE A 215 -27.91 18.31 -0.06
CA ILE A 215 -27.90 19.06 1.20
C ILE A 215 -28.51 20.46 1.00
N ALA A 216 -28.15 21.12 -0.08
CA ALA A 216 -28.73 22.42 -0.43
C ALA A 216 -30.23 22.27 -0.77
N SER A 217 -30.66 21.17 -1.39
CA SER A 217 -32.07 20.88 -1.63
C SER A 217 -32.83 20.68 -0.32
N LEU A 218 -32.26 19.91 0.61
CA LEU A 218 -32.84 19.68 1.94
C LEU A 218 -32.95 21.02 2.72
N SER A 219 -31.93 21.89 2.62
CA SER A 219 -31.92 23.20 3.23
C SER A 219 -33.07 24.10 2.72
N ARG A 220 -33.32 24.11 1.41
CA ARG A 220 -34.43 24.85 0.82
C ARG A 220 -35.79 24.37 1.35
N SER A 221 -36.02 23.05 1.33
CA SER A 221 -37.25 22.46 1.86
C SER A 221 -37.45 22.76 3.35
N PHE A 222 -36.34 22.77 4.11
CA PHE A 222 -36.38 23.18 5.52
C PHE A 222 -36.77 24.66 5.70
N ASP A 223 -36.17 25.55 4.92
CA ASP A 223 -36.46 26.99 4.98
C ASP A 223 -37.89 27.29 4.54
N GLU A 224 -38.44 26.56 3.53
CA GLU A 224 -39.86 26.64 3.14
C GLU A 224 -40.78 26.21 4.27
N MET A 225 -40.48 25.11 4.94
CA MET A 225 -41.24 24.65 6.12
C MET A 225 -41.15 25.66 7.25
N ALA A 226 -39.99 26.23 7.54
CA ALA A 226 -39.79 27.23 8.56
C ALA A 226 -40.61 28.48 8.27
N GLN A 227 -40.69 28.91 7.01
CA GLN A 227 -41.52 30.03 6.57
C GLN A 227 -43.03 29.78 6.78
N ALA A 228 -43.50 28.58 6.46
CA ALA A 228 -44.88 28.20 6.68
C ALA A 228 -45.27 28.21 8.17
N VAL A 229 -44.36 27.67 9.02
CA VAL A 229 -44.54 27.70 10.48
C VAL A 229 -44.60 29.15 11.01
N GLU A 230 -43.66 30.00 10.60
CA GLU A 230 -43.62 31.42 10.98
C GLU A 230 -44.92 32.15 10.62
N GLY A 231 -45.39 31.97 9.37
CA GLY A 231 -46.67 32.58 8.93
C GLY A 231 -47.86 32.08 9.72
N THR A 232 -47.90 30.79 10.05
CA THR A 232 -48.99 30.21 10.88
C THR A 232 -48.97 30.80 12.29
N VAL A 233 -47.80 30.89 12.92
CA VAL A 233 -47.67 31.46 14.26
C VAL A 233 -48.05 32.93 14.28
N GLN A 234 -47.64 33.76 13.26
CA GLN A 234 -48.02 35.16 13.13
C GLN A 234 -49.51 35.29 12.99
N THR A 235 -50.17 34.48 12.15
CA THR A 235 -51.65 34.47 11.98
C THR A 235 -52.36 34.13 13.29
N LEU A 236 -51.88 33.11 14.00
CA LEU A 236 -52.45 32.76 15.33
C LEU A 236 -52.31 33.89 16.35
N GLN A 237 -51.16 34.56 16.38
CA GLN A 237 -50.93 35.70 17.27
C GLN A 237 -51.83 36.90 16.92
N GLN A 238 -52.02 37.21 15.63
CA GLN A 238 -52.96 38.23 15.18
C GLN A 238 -54.39 37.90 15.58
N ASN A 239 -54.84 36.67 15.35
CA ASN A 239 -56.16 36.24 15.73
C ASN A 239 -56.37 36.29 17.26
N ALA A 240 -55.35 35.94 18.05
CA ALA A 240 -55.41 36.09 19.50
C ALA A 240 -55.58 37.53 19.95
N ARG A 241 -54.78 38.46 19.36
CA ARG A 241 -54.90 39.92 19.64
C ARG A 241 -56.27 40.44 19.26
N GLN A 242 -56.77 40.13 18.06
CA GLN A 242 -58.09 40.54 17.62
C GLN A 242 -59.21 40.03 18.55
N LYS A 243 -59.07 38.83 19.05
CA LYS A 243 -60.01 38.25 20.02
C LYS A 243 -59.93 39.01 21.38
N ASP A 244 -58.74 39.34 21.85
CA ASP A 244 -58.56 40.08 23.08
C ASP A 244 -59.12 41.51 22.96
N ASP A 245 -58.86 42.21 21.84
CA ASP A 245 -59.40 43.53 21.53
C ASP A 245 -60.97 43.52 21.45
N PHE A 246 -61.52 42.47 20.79
CA PHE A 246 -62.98 42.28 20.73
C PHE A 246 -63.57 42.07 22.11
N VAL A 247 -62.98 41.23 22.95
CA VAL A 247 -63.45 40.98 24.34
C VAL A 247 -63.35 42.25 25.16
N ALA A 248 -62.29 43.03 25.03
CA ALA A 248 -62.10 44.29 25.72
C ALA A 248 -63.18 45.35 25.31
N ALA A 249 -63.41 45.52 24.00
CA ALA A 249 -64.44 46.40 23.48
C ALA A 249 -65.86 45.99 23.93
N PHE A 250 -66.18 44.71 23.83
CA PHE A 250 -67.47 44.15 24.24
C PHE A 250 -67.71 44.33 25.74
N THR A 251 -66.68 44.12 26.54
CA THR A 251 -66.77 44.36 28.01
C THR A 251 -67.02 45.80 28.32
N HIS A 252 -66.39 46.70 27.61
CA HIS A 252 -66.59 48.17 27.80
C HIS A 252 -68.02 48.61 27.41
N GLU A 253 -68.54 48.09 26.27
CA GLU A 253 -69.87 48.44 25.81
C GLU A 253 -70.97 47.81 26.69
N LEU A 254 -70.75 46.67 27.30
CA LEU A 254 -71.70 46.09 28.28
C LEU A 254 -71.65 46.80 29.65
N LYS A 255 -70.49 47.33 30.07
CA LYS A 255 -70.35 48.02 31.35
C LYS A 255 -71.21 49.28 31.40
N THR A 256 -71.30 50.03 30.30
CA THR A 256 -72.06 51.28 30.22
C THR A 256 -73.55 51.06 30.46
N PRO A 257 -74.34 50.22 29.81
CA PRO A 257 -75.73 49.96 30.08
C PRO A 257 -75.96 49.27 31.44
N MET A 258 -75.05 48.40 31.88
CA MET A 258 -75.20 47.75 33.20
C MET A 258 -75.04 48.79 34.33
N THR A 259 -74.11 49.72 34.21
CA THR A 259 -73.96 50.82 35.19
C THR A 259 -75.19 51.74 35.20
N SER A 260 -75.83 51.93 34.06
CA SER A 260 -77.07 52.70 33.97
C SER A 260 -78.28 51.97 34.64
N ILE A 261 -78.38 50.64 34.47
CA ILE A 261 -79.40 49.79 35.07
C ILE A 261 -79.23 49.72 36.61
N LEU A 262 -77.97 49.55 37.10
CA LEU A 262 -77.70 49.54 38.53
C LEU A 262 -77.80 50.89 39.22
N GLY A 263 -77.70 51.98 38.50
CA GLY A 263 -77.90 53.36 38.99
C GLY A 263 -79.35 53.84 39.11
N PHE A 264 -80.32 53.06 38.55
CA PHE A 264 -81.78 53.32 38.66
C PHE A 264 -82.48 52.32 39.62
N ALA A 265 -81.79 51.42 40.25
CA ALA A 265 -82.33 50.55 41.28
C ALA A 265 -81.91 51.00 42.66
#